data_d43e100f2d4a0bd18ab10c4b3599be27
#
_entry.id   d43e100f2d4a0bd18ab10c4b3599be27
#
_cell.length_a   1.000
_cell.length_b   1.000
_cell.length_c   1.000
_cell.angle_alpha   90.00
_cell.angle_beta   90.00
_cell.angle_gamma   90.00
#
_symmetry.space_group_name_H-M   'P 1'
#
loop_
_entity.id
_entity.type
_entity.pdbx_description
1 polymer ?
#
loop_
_entity_poly.entity_id
_entity_poly.type
_entity_poly.pdbx_seq_one_letter_code
_entity_poly.pdbx_strand_id
1 'polypeptide(L)' 'MSASERPSLLELGLLHEEVKELQGALAEVEDRRRAAAVAAVRGGASKASVALAAGVTRQTVDRWLGVWQRTS' A
#
# COMPACT_ATOMS: atom_id res chain seq x y z
N MET A 1 -29.07 25.40 -4.16
CA MET A 1 -27.81 25.00 -4.77
C MET A 1 -27.94 25.08 -6.29
N SER A 2 -27.08 25.81 -6.95
CA SER A 2 -27.17 25.97 -8.41
C SER A 2 -26.62 24.74 -9.13
N ALA A 3 -27.07 24.52 -10.37
CA ALA A 3 -26.58 23.41 -11.18
C ALA A 3 -25.10 23.49 -11.47
N SER A 4 -24.51 24.70 -11.44
CA SER A 4 -23.09 24.92 -11.67
C SER A 4 -22.19 24.39 -10.56
N GLU A 5 -22.76 24.08 -9.39
CA GLU A 5 -22.03 23.53 -8.27
C GLU A 5 -21.90 22.00 -8.34
N ARG A 6 -22.61 21.39 -9.27
CA ARG A 6 -22.56 19.94 -9.45
C ARG A 6 -21.52 19.59 -10.52
N PRO A 7 -20.62 18.66 -10.25
CA PRO A 7 -19.70 18.21 -11.28
C PRO A 7 -20.48 17.59 -12.44
N SER A 8 -20.01 17.78 -13.66
CA SER A 8 -20.56 17.13 -14.84
C SER A 8 -20.19 15.65 -14.85
N LEU A 9 -20.88 14.86 -15.67
CA LEU A 9 -20.54 13.44 -15.83
C LEU A 9 -19.09 13.27 -16.32
N LEU A 10 -18.64 14.19 -17.19
CA LEU A 10 -17.27 14.16 -17.67
C LEU A 10 -16.26 14.42 -16.53
N GLU A 11 -16.53 15.40 -15.69
CA GLU A 11 -15.67 15.68 -14.53
C GLU A 11 -15.63 14.51 -13.56
N LEU A 12 -16.77 13.86 -13.30
CA LEU A 12 -16.83 12.68 -12.44
C LEU A 12 -15.99 11.54 -13.02
N GLY A 13 -16.05 11.34 -14.34
CA GLY A 13 -15.25 10.34 -15.02
C GLY A 13 -13.76 10.61 -14.90
N LEU A 14 -13.34 11.85 -15.07
CA LEU A 14 -11.94 12.25 -14.95
C LEU A 14 -11.45 12.08 -13.50
N LEU A 15 -12.25 12.47 -12.51
CA LEU A 15 -11.92 12.27 -11.10
C LEU A 15 -11.80 10.79 -10.75
N HIS A 16 -12.68 9.96 -11.30
CA HIS A 16 -12.62 8.52 -11.10
C HIS A 16 -11.33 7.91 -11.64
N GLU A 17 -10.91 8.31 -12.84
CA GLU A 17 -9.65 7.86 -13.43
C GLU A 17 -8.45 8.28 -12.60
N GLU A 18 -8.47 9.53 -12.10
CA GLU A 18 -7.41 10.04 -11.24
C GLU A 18 -7.30 9.22 -9.94
N VAL A 19 -8.42 8.90 -9.32
CA VAL A 19 -8.45 8.05 -8.12
C VAL A 19 -7.88 6.67 -8.42
N LYS A 20 -8.24 6.06 -9.56
CA LYS A 20 -7.71 4.76 -9.95
C LYS A 20 -6.20 4.78 -10.12
N GLU A 21 -5.66 5.83 -10.75
CA GLU A 21 -4.22 6.00 -10.93
C GLU A 21 -3.50 6.13 -9.59
N LEU A 22 -4.04 6.93 -8.67
CA LEU A 22 -3.48 7.10 -7.34
C LEU A 22 -3.52 5.81 -6.54
N GLN A 23 -4.61 5.04 -6.62
CA GLN A 23 -4.74 3.76 -5.95
C GLN A 23 -3.73 2.75 -6.50
N GLY A 24 -3.51 2.73 -7.81
CA GLY A 24 -2.51 1.88 -8.44
C GLY A 24 -1.09 2.22 -7.98
N ALA A 25 -0.75 3.50 -7.95
CA ALA A 25 0.55 3.96 -7.49
C ALA A 25 0.79 3.60 -6.02
N LEU A 26 -0.23 3.77 -5.18
CA LEU A 26 -0.16 3.42 -3.76
C LEU A 26 0.05 1.91 -3.57
N ALA A 27 -0.67 1.09 -4.33
CA ALA A 27 -0.52 -0.36 -4.27
C ALA A 27 0.90 -0.80 -4.62
N GLU A 28 1.51 -0.20 -5.66
CA GLU A 28 2.90 -0.49 -6.04
C GLU A 28 3.88 -0.14 -4.94
N VAL A 29 3.71 1.02 -4.30
CA VAL A 29 4.57 1.45 -3.19
C VAL A 29 4.41 0.51 -2.01
N GLU A 30 3.18 0.09 -1.69
CA GLU A 30 2.92 -0.85 -0.60
C GLU A 30 3.53 -2.23 -0.88
N ASP A 31 3.47 -2.70 -2.11
CA ASP A 31 4.07 -3.97 -2.50
C ASP A 31 5.60 -3.92 -2.35
N ARG A 32 6.23 -2.81 -2.76
CA ARG A 32 7.66 -2.63 -2.60
C ARG A 32 8.05 -2.56 -1.13
N ARG A 33 7.26 -1.87 -0.32
CA ARG A 33 7.50 -1.78 1.13
C ARG A 33 7.43 -3.15 1.78
N ARG A 34 6.44 -3.95 1.43
CA ARG A 34 6.26 -5.30 1.93
C ARG A 34 7.45 -6.19 1.54
N ALA A 35 7.82 -6.16 0.26
CA ALA A 35 8.94 -6.95 -0.23
C ALA A 35 10.25 -6.56 0.45
N ALA A 36 10.50 -5.26 0.63
CA ALA A 36 11.68 -4.76 1.32
C ALA A 36 11.70 -5.20 2.79
N ALA A 37 10.55 -5.17 3.46
CA ALA A 37 10.44 -5.62 4.85
C ALA A 37 10.74 -7.11 5.00
N VAL A 38 10.17 -7.93 4.13
CA VAL A 38 10.41 -9.39 4.13
C VAL A 38 11.90 -9.66 3.88
N ALA A 39 12.49 -8.99 2.89
CA ALA A 39 13.91 -9.15 2.56
C ALA A 39 14.81 -8.76 3.75
N ALA A 40 14.47 -7.67 4.44
CA ALA A 40 15.22 -7.21 5.61
C ALA A 40 15.21 -8.24 6.75
N VAL A 41 14.04 -8.83 7.04
CA VAL A 41 13.94 -9.87 8.07
C VAL A 41 14.74 -11.10 7.68
N ARG A 42 14.64 -11.52 6.43
CA ARG A 42 15.42 -12.66 5.92
C ARG A 42 16.92 -12.40 5.96
N GLY A 43 17.32 -11.14 5.82
CA GLY A 43 18.71 -10.72 5.92
C GLY A 43 19.23 -10.60 7.34
N GLY A 44 18.39 -10.85 8.35
CA GLY A 44 18.78 -10.86 9.76
C GLY A 44 18.27 -9.71 10.60
N ALA A 45 17.52 -8.75 10.04
CA ALA A 45 16.94 -7.66 10.81
C ALA A 45 15.82 -8.20 11.70
N SER A 46 15.66 -7.60 12.90
CA SER A 46 14.58 -7.99 13.79
C SER A 46 13.24 -7.50 13.27
N LYS A 47 12.17 -8.24 13.54
CA LYS A 47 10.82 -7.84 13.17
C LYS A 47 10.44 -6.49 13.76
N ALA A 48 10.86 -6.23 15.01
CA ALA A 48 10.58 -4.96 15.68
C ALA A 48 11.25 -3.79 14.94
N SER A 49 12.51 -3.93 14.54
CA SER A 49 13.22 -2.90 13.79
C SER A 49 12.59 -2.65 12.43
N VAL A 50 12.20 -3.70 11.73
CA VAL A 50 11.55 -3.62 10.43
C VAL A 50 10.19 -2.94 10.55
N ALA A 51 9.39 -3.32 11.55
CA ALA A 51 8.09 -2.71 11.80
C ALA A 51 8.23 -1.21 12.05
N LEU A 52 9.18 -0.80 12.87
CA LEU A 52 9.44 0.59 13.16
C LEU A 52 9.84 1.37 11.90
N ALA A 53 10.77 0.82 11.12
CA ALA A 53 11.25 1.46 9.88
C ALA A 53 10.16 1.56 8.82
N ALA A 54 9.29 0.55 8.72
CA ALA A 54 8.21 0.52 7.74
C ALA A 54 6.97 1.32 8.20
N GLY A 55 6.92 1.76 9.45
CA GLY A 55 5.77 2.48 9.99
C GLY A 55 4.55 1.59 10.20
N VAL A 56 4.75 0.33 10.50
CA VAL A 56 3.68 -0.65 10.72
C VAL A 56 3.88 -1.36 12.05
N THR A 57 2.92 -2.20 12.44
CA THR A 57 3.02 -2.99 13.65
C THR A 57 3.83 -4.27 13.39
N ARG A 58 4.37 -4.86 14.46
CA ARG A 58 5.04 -6.15 14.38
C ARG A 58 4.10 -7.23 13.84
N GLN A 59 2.82 -7.19 14.23
CA GLN A 59 1.81 -8.11 13.69
C GLN A 59 1.68 -8.03 12.18
N THR A 60 1.76 -6.82 11.63
CA THR A 60 1.72 -6.63 10.18
C THR A 60 2.91 -7.29 9.51
N VAL A 61 4.11 -7.14 10.09
CA VAL A 61 5.32 -7.81 9.59
C VAL A 61 5.16 -9.33 9.65
N ASP A 62 4.65 -9.87 10.75
CA ASP A 62 4.39 -11.30 10.88
C ASP A 62 3.42 -11.81 9.81
N ARG A 63 2.37 -11.02 9.51
CA ARG A 63 1.41 -11.36 8.47
C ARG A 63 2.07 -11.41 7.10
N TRP A 64 2.91 -10.42 6.79
CA TRP A 64 3.64 -10.37 5.52
C TRP A 64 4.54 -11.59 5.36
N LEU A 65 5.26 -11.96 6.42
CA LEU A 65 6.12 -13.14 6.40
C LEU A 65 5.32 -14.43 6.22
N GLY A 66 4.17 -14.53 6.88
CA GLY A 66 3.29 -15.69 6.75
C GLY A 66 2.76 -15.86 5.33
N VAL A 67 2.32 -14.78 4.70
CA VAL A 67 1.85 -14.80 3.30
C VAL A 67 2.99 -15.19 2.36
N TRP A 68 4.16 -14.62 2.57
CA TRP A 68 5.34 -14.92 1.76
C TRP A 68 5.73 -16.41 1.85
N GLN A 69 5.71 -16.96 3.05
CA GLN A 69 6.04 -18.37 3.26
C GLN A 69 5.03 -19.32 2.62
N ARG A 70 3.76 -18.93 2.55
CA ARG A 70 2.72 -19.73 1.89
C ARG A 70 2.87 -19.75 0.38
N THR A 71 3.41 -18.69 -0.20
CA THR A 71 3.55 -18.59 -1.65
C THR A 71 4.89 -19.12 -2.16
N SER A 72 5.82 -19.32 -1.28
CA SER A 72 7.13 -19.88 -1.62
C SER A 72 7.21 -21.36 -1.25
#